data_799f219190392f88e1a6d164b96c8a1b
#
_entry.id   799f219190392f88e1a6d164b96c8a1b
#
_cell.length_a   1.000
_cell.length_b   1.000
_cell.length_c   1.000
_cell.angle_alpha   90.00
_cell.angle_beta   90.00
_cell.angle_gamma   90.00
#
_symmetry.space_group_name_H-M   'P 1'
#
loop_
_entity.id
_entity.type
_entity.pdbx_description
1 polymer ?
#
loop_
_entity_poly.entity_id
_entity_poly.type
_entity_poly.pdbx_seq_one_letter_code
_entity_poly.pdbx_strand_id
1 'polypeptide(L)'
;MHDADPEYGDLSGYLPANPGGRSKSRLIIAGSALGVLAVAAVAVFAGLRPGAANGTQASHANPAVTRLTDAVRNVPQHAIDAAARNATMPFGSMPARVSGAPLTKNGKPEVFYVGAQFCPYCAPQNWALVVALSRFGTFTGLTTIRTGNYPPFPPLDTWAFYGSSYASEYLAFVPVEQRSNVLVSPSANPGKGASYRVLQKLTPAQRAIFNKYDSGNAVPFIDFGNKVVLLGTGASPSTLEHMTWSQIAAALARPAGAPILTAADFIIANICQLTGNRPASACTADIRSLELPS
;
A
#
# COMPACT_ATOMS: atom_id res chain seq x y z
N MET A 1 -15.71 -0.19 37.28
CA MET A 1 -14.39 -0.81 37.08
C MET A 1 -14.17 -0.73 35.57
N HIS A 2 -13.39 0.25 35.12
CA HIS A 2 -13.00 0.40 33.73
C HIS A 2 -11.74 -0.41 33.55
N ASP A 3 -11.84 -1.49 32.80
CA ASP A 3 -10.66 -2.20 32.32
C ASP A 3 -9.98 -1.29 31.27
N ALA A 4 -8.75 -0.92 31.56
CA ALA A 4 -7.90 -0.14 30.67
C ALA A 4 -7.52 -1.00 29.47
N ASP A 5 -7.75 -0.46 28.24
CA ASP A 5 -7.22 -1.02 27.01
C ASP A 5 -5.69 -1.18 27.13
N PRO A 6 -5.12 -2.27 26.58
CA PRO A 6 -3.67 -2.47 26.61
C PRO A 6 -2.96 -1.34 25.85
N GLU A 7 -2.05 -0.71 26.55
CA GLU A 7 -1.17 0.36 26.10
C GLU A 7 -0.64 0.13 24.69
N TYR A 8 -0.84 1.13 23.86
CA TYR A 8 -0.22 1.25 22.52
C TYR A 8 1.30 1.38 22.73
N GLY A 9 2.00 0.25 22.72
CA GLY A 9 3.44 0.21 22.87
C GLY A 9 4.11 1.05 21.78
N ASP A 10 4.99 1.92 22.19
CA ASP A 10 5.86 2.74 21.33
C ASP A 10 6.51 1.89 20.23
N LEU A 11 6.02 2.01 18.99
CA LEU A 11 6.53 1.30 17.83
C LEU A 11 7.88 1.85 17.33
N SER A 12 8.40 2.93 17.93
CA SER A 12 9.70 3.54 17.58
C SER A 12 10.89 2.60 17.78
N GLY A 13 10.73 1.58 18.64
CA GLY A 13 11.75 0.55 18.89
C GLY A 13 11.85 -0.56 17.85
N TYR A 14 10.94 -0.64 16.89
CA TYR A 14 10.89 -1.72 15.90
C TYR A 14 11.50 -1.38 14.53
N LEU A 15 11.98 -0.16 14.35
CA LEU A 15 12.71 0.22 13.14
C LEU A 15 14.22 -0.02 13.37
N PRO A 16 14.93 -0.67 12.44
CA PRO A 16 16.37 -0.85 12.56
C PRO A 16 17.07 0.51 12.57
N ALA A 17 17.87 0.77 13.61
CA ALA A 17 18.73 1.93 13.69
C ALA A 17 19.57 2.06 12.42
N ASN A 18 19.60 3.25 11.82
CA ASN A 18 20.43 3.56 10.68
C ASN A 18 21.92 3.50 11.10
N PRO A 19 22.76 2.58 10.56
CA PRO A 19 24.18 2.57 10.87
C PRO A 19 24.86 3.70 10.11
N GLY A 20 24.94 4.86 10.72
CA GLY A 20 25.77 5.98 10.28
C GLY A 20 27.24 5.66 10.50
N GLY A 21 27.85 4.84 9.67
CA GLY A 21 29.28 4.57 9.61
C GLY A 21 29.95 5.39 8.54
N ARG A 22 30.61 6.48 8.92
CA ARG A 22 31.57 7.18 8.05
C ARG A 22 32.76 6.26 7.77
N SER A 23 32.85 5.71 6.56
CA SER A 23 34.06 5.10 6.06
C SER A 23 34.72 6.02 5.05
N LYS A 24 35.88 6.55 5.42
CA LYS A 24 36.82 7.22 4.51
C LYS A 24 37.50 6.13 3.70
N SER A 25 37.22 6.00 2.42
CA SER A 25 38.00 5.18 1.50
C SER A 25 38.74 6.05 0.52
N ARG A 26 40.05 5.80 0.52
CA ARG A 26 41.07 6.49 -0.29
C ARG A 26 40.94 6.12 -1.76
N LEU A 27 41.07 7.12 -2.60
CA LEU A 27 41.32 6.98 -4.03
C LEU A 27 42.60 6.18 -4.29
N ILE A 28 42.53 5.18 -5.15
CA ILE A 28 43.68 4.66 -5.89
C ILE A 28 43.33 4.76 -7.37
N ILE A 29 44.07 5.63 -8.05
CA ILE A 29 44.06 5.79 -9.50
C ILE A 29 45.15 4.86 -10.03
N ALA A 30 44.79 3.98 -10.95
CA ALA A 30 45.78 3.33 -11.82
C ALA A 30 45.17 3.24 -13.23
N GLY A 31 45.77 3.96 -14.14
CA GLY A 31 45.43 3.97 -15.55
C GLY A 31 46.24 2.93 -16.34
N SER A 32 45.77 2.66 -17.56
CA SER A 32 46.48 2.24 -18.79
C SER A 32 45.43 1.74 -19.77
N ALA A 33 45.11 2.31 -20.79
CA ALA A 33 45.61 2.62 -22.15
C ALA A 33 45.65 1.42 -23.11
N LEU A 34 44.98 1.64 -24.25
CA LEU A 34 45.19 1.16 -25.61
C LEU A 34 44.75 -0.24 -26.06
N GLY A 35 44.00 -0.27 -27.16
CA GLY A 35 43.90 -1.38 -28.08
C GLY A 35 42.71 -1.30 -29.06
N VAL A 36 42.86 -0.51 -30.12
CA VAL A 36 41.97 -0.50 -31.30
C VAL A 36 42.28 -1.72 -32.16
N LEU A 37 41.25 -2.41 -32.65
CA LEU A 37 41.26 -3.04 -33.98
C LEU A 37 39.83 -3.33 -34.47
N ALA A 38 39.46 -2.69 -35.57
CA ALA A 38 38.26 -2.95 -36.34
C ALA A 38 38.53 -4.10 -37.30
N VAL A 39 37.58 -5.03 -37.45
CA VAL A 39 37.43 -5.83 -38.67
C VAL A 39 35.95 -5.94 -39.01
N ALA A 40 35.61 -5.36 -40.14
CA ALA A 40 34.30 -5.54 -40.79
C ALA A 40 34.28 -6.87 -41.52
N ALA A 41 33.21 -7.66 -41.32
CA ALA A 41 32.86 -8.73 -42.24
C ALA A 41 31.35 -8.64 -42.52
N VAL A 42 31.03 -8.21 -43.72
CA VAL A 42 29.68 -8.28 -44.31
C VAL A 42 29.48 -9.73 -44.77
N ALA A 43 28.47 -10.39 -44.23
CA ALA A 43 27.93 -11.62 -44.83
C ALA A 43 26.41 -11.46 -45.00
N VAL A 44 26.02 -11.29 -46.26
CA VAL A 44 24.62 -11.36 -46.70
C VAL A 44 24.20 -12.80 -46.67
N PHE A 45 23.22 -13.14 -45.83
CA PHE A 45 22.44 -14.38 -45.95
C PHE A 45 20.98 -14.01 -46.01
N ALA A 46 20.44 -14.10 -47.23
CA ALA A 46 19.01 -14.12 -47.46
C ALA A 46 18.50 -15.54 -47.12
N GLY A 47 17.38 -15.59 -46.41
CA GLY A 47 16.57 -16.80 -46.44
C GLY A 47 15.95 -17.19 -45.11
N LEU A 48 14.61 -17.16 -45.11
CA LEU A 48 13.68 -17.87 -44.24
C LEU A 48 13.49 -17.30 -42.82
N ARG A 49 12.52 -16.43 -42.69
CA ARG A 49 11.84 -16.12 -41.43
C ARG A 49 10.90 -17.27 -41.07
N PRO A 50 11.10 -17.99 -39.98
CA PRO A 50 9.99 -18.65 -39.30
C PRO A 50 9.19 -17.54 -38.62
N GLY A 51 7.89 -17.52 -38.85
CA GLY A 51 6.98 -16.58 -38.19
C GLY A 51 7.15 -16.67 -36.67
N ALA A 52 7.64 -15.59 -36.07
CA ALA A 52 7.52 -15.38 -34.64
C ALA A 52 6.03 -15.21 -34.35
N ALA A 53 5.38 -16.28 -33.93
CA ALA A 53 4.13 -16.17 -33.22
C ALA A 53 4.44 -15.30 -31.97
N ASN A 54 4.09 -14.01 -32.02
CA ASN A 54 3.92 -13.19 -30.85
C ASN A 54 2.77 -13.77 -30.04
N GLY A 55 3.07 -14.81 -29.29
CA GLY A 55 2.26 -15.24 -28.17
C GLY A 55 2.33 -14.13 -27.14
N THR A 56 1.39 -13.19 -27.21
CA THR A 56 1.02 -12.37 -26.05
C THR A 56 0.63 -13.40 -24.99
N GLN A 57 1.55 -13.70 -24.08
CA GLN A 57 1.21 -14.39 -22.83
C GLN A 57 0.31 -13.41 -22.09
N ALA A 58 -1.00 -13.54 -22.31
CA ALA A 58 -1.99 -13.03 -21.37
C ALA A 58 -1.59 -13.68 -20.03
N SER A 59 -1.08 -12.87 -19.11
CA SER A 59 -0.87 -13.29 -17.74
C SER A 59 -2.24 -13.76 -17.25
N HIS A 60 -2.43 -15.06 -17.14
CA HIS A 60 -3.67 -15.64 -16.65
C HIS A 60 -3.87 -15.10 -15.23
N ALA A 61 -4.73 -14.12 -15.08
CA ALA A 61 -5.13 -13.60 -13.79
C ALA A 61 -5.61 -14.80 -12.96
N ASN A 62 -5.07 -14.96 -11.76
CA ASN A 62 -5.48 -16.05 -10.87
C ASN A 62 -7.00 -15.95 -10.63
N PRO A 63 -7.83 -16.92 -11.05
CA PRO A 63 -9.29 -16.84 -10.97
C PRO A 63 -9.80 -16.61 -9.53
N ALA A 64 -9.06 -17.04 -8.51
CA ALA A 64 -9.38 -16.81 -7.13
C ALA A 64 -9.19 -15.32 -6.76
N VAL A 65 -8.08 -14.71 -7.18
CA VAL A 65 -7.81 -13.28 -6.97
C VAL A 65 -8.83 -12.43 -7.70
N THR A 66 -9.20 -12.79 -8.95
CA THR A 66 -10.23 -12.08 -9.70
C THR A 66 -11.56 -12.09 -8.95
N ARG A 67 -12.03 -13.25 -8.47
CA ARG A 67 -13.27 -13.34 -7.67
C ARG A 67 -13.22 -12.50 -6.40
N LEU A 68 -12.09 -12.47 -5.71
CA LEU A 68 -11.91 -11.64 -4.51
C LEU A 68 -11.95 -10.15 -4.86
N THR A 69 -11.27 -9.74 -5.92
CA THR A 69 -11.28 -8.35 -6.40
C THR A 69 -12.70 -7.92 -6.80
N ASP A 70 -13.44 -8.79 -7.50
CA ASP A 70 -14.82 -8.53 -7.87
C ASP A 70 -15.73 -8.42 -6.64
N ALA A 71 -15.56 -9.28 -5.63
CA ALA A 71 -16.31 -9.20 -4.37
C ALA A 71 -16.09 -7.85 -3.67
N VAL A 72 -14.85 -7.36 -3.62
CA VAL A 72 -14.52 -6.05 -3.04
C VAL A 72 -15.11 -4.89 -3.86
N ARG A 73 -15.00 -4.94 -5.19
CA ARG A 73 -15.58 -3.92 -6.08
C ARG A 73 -17.10 -3.84 -5.98
N ASN A 74 -17.74 -4.97 -5.75
CA ASN A 74 -19.19 -5.10 -5.67
C ASN A 74 -19.75 -4.96 -4.25
N VAL A 75 -18.94 -4.52 -3.27
CA VAL A 75 -19.49 -4.12 -1.95
C VAL A 75 -20.56 -3.06 -2.19
N PRO A 76 -21.82 -3.30 -1.75
CA PRO A 76 -22.92 -2.38 -2.04
C PRO A 76 -22.68 -0.99 -1.44
N GLN A 77 -23.01 0.07 -2.19
CA GLN A 77 -22.84 1.44 -1.70
C GLN A 77 -23.59 1.69 -0.39
N HIS A 78 -24.77 1.12 -0.24
CA HIS A 78 -25.54 1.27 1.01
C HIS A 78 -24.84 0.68 2.25
N ALA A 79 -23.96 -0.34 2.08
CA ALA A 79 -23.17 -0.87 3.19
C ALA A 79 -22.04 0.09 3.59
N ILE A 80 -21.42 0.73 2.61
CA ILE A 80 -20.43 1.80 2.78
C ILE A 80 -21.10 2.99 3.48
N ASP A 81 -22.22 3.50 2.95
CA ASP A 81 -22.95 4.61 3.57
C ASP A 81 -23.44 4.30 4.98
N ALA A 82 -23.82 3.05 5.24
CA ALA A 82 -24.21 2.63 6.59
C ALA A 82 -23.02 2.62 7.55
N ALA A 83 -21.83 2.22 7.10
CA ALA A 83 -20.63 2.29 7.91
C ALA A 83 -20.23 3.75 8.17
N ALA A 84 -20.33 4.63 7.17
CA ALA A 84 -20.04 6.06 7.30
C ALA A 84 -20.96 6.75 8.31
N ARG A 85 -22.29 6.49 8.27
CA ARG A 85 -23.25 7.05 9.25
C ARG A 85 -22.99 6.62 10.68
N ASN A 86 -22.43 5.45 10.89
CA ASN A 86 -22.10 4.89 12.20
C ASN A 86 -20.62 4.99 12.52
N ALA A 87 -19.85 5.73 11.70
CA ALA A 87 -18.41 5.83 11.88
C ALA A 87 -18.08 6.46 13.22
N THR A 88 -17.33 5.73 14.01
CA THR A 88 -16.62 6.25 15.16
C THR A 88 -15.15 6.51 14.74
N MET A 89 -14.36 7.04 15.67
CA MET A 89 -12.92 7.22 15.42
C MET A 89 -12.29 5.92 14.88
N PRO A 90 -11.55 5.97 13.76
CA PRO A 90 -10.85 4.81 13.26
C PRO A 90 -9.86 4.29 14.32
N PHE A 91 -9.67 2.99 14.36
CA PHE A 91 -8.69 2.36 15.25
C PHE A 91 -7.29 2.97 15.01
N GLY A 92 -6.71 3.52 16.08
CA GLY A 92 -5.30 3.91 16.11
C GLY A 92 -4.84 5.07 15.23
N SER A 93 -5.66 5.60 14.32
CA SER A 93 -5.21 6.70 13.46
C SER A 93 -6.35 7.55 12.94
N MET A 94 -6.24 8.86 13.18
CA MET A 94 -7.09 9.87 12.57
C MET A 94 -6.40 10.53 11.38
N PRO A 95 -7.13 10.80 10.29
CA PRO A 95 -6.65 11.69 9.26
C PRO A 95 -6.29 13.06 9.86
N ALA A 96 -5.11 13.56 9.54
CA ALA A 96 -4.62 14.85 10.02
C ALA A 96 -4.32 15.77 8.83
N ARG A 97 -4.79 17.03 8.93
CA ARG A 97 -4.44 18.04 7.92
C ARG A 97 -2.97 18.37 7.96
N VAL A 98 -2.41 18.49 6.77
CA VAL A 98 -1.04 18.94 6.56
C VAL A 98 -1.00 20.03 5.51
N SER A 99 0.08 20.78 5.49
CA SER A 99 0.30 21.82 4.48
C SER A 99 1.53 21.50 3.65
N GLY A 100 1.37 21.61 2.32
CA GLY A 100 2.44 21.41 1.38
C GLY A 100 2.02 21.72 -0.04
N ALA A 101 2.99 21.75 -0.96
CA ALA A 101 2.69 21.82 -2.38
C ALA A 101 1.85 20.61 -2.80
N PRO A 102 0.87 20.74 -3.69
CA PRO A 102 0.05 19.64 -4.13
C PRO A 102 0.90 18.48 -4.65
N LEU A 103 0.67 17.27 -4.09
CA LEU A 103 1.31 16.05 -4.58
C LEU A 103 0.49 15.52 -5.74
N THR A 104 1.10 15.45 -6.92
CA THR A 104 0.43 15.03 -8.15
C THR A 104 1.30 14.08 -8.95
N LYS A 105 0.65 13.19 -9.71
CA LYS A 105 1.29 12.31 -10.69
C LYS A 105 0.49 12.28 -11.98
N ASN A 106 1.17 12.54 -13.10
CA ASN A 106 0.53 12.59 -14.43
C ASN A 106 -0.69 13.55 -14.47
N GLY A 107 -0.58 14.71 -13.82
CA GLY A 107 -1.64 15.72 -13.77
C GLY A 107 -2.83 15.39 -12.85
N LYS A 108 -2.79 14.29 -12.12
CA LYS A 108 -3.84 13.86 -11.17
C LYS A 108 -3.36 13.99 -9.73
N PRO A 109 -4.25 14.29 -8.76
CA PRO A 109 -3.88 14.22 -7.35
C PRO A 109 -3.38 12.82 -7.01
N GLU A 110 -2.32 12.75 -6.20
CA GLU A 110 -1.70 11.50 -5.82
C GLU A 110 -2.16 11.07 -4.43
N VAL A 111 -2.48 9.79 -4.31
CA VAL A 111 -2.56 9.09 -3.03
C VAL A 111 -1.30 8.25 -2.89
N PHE A 112 -0.40 8.69 -2.01
CA PHE A 112 0.87 8.03 -1.75
C PHE A 112 0.77 7.14 -0.52
N TYR A 113 1.11 5.86 -0.69
CA TYR A 113 1.06 4.86 0.37
C TYR A 113 2.44 4.27 0.64
N VAL A 114 2.79 4.15 1.92
CA VAL A 114 3.98 3.40 2.35
C VAL A 114 3.54 2.28 3.27
N GLY A 115 3.95 1.07 2.94
CA GLY A 115 3.62 -0.12 3.70
C GLY A 115 4.71 -1.18 3.67
N ALA A 116 4.42 -2.31 4.31
CA ALA A 116 5.25 -3.50 4.27
C ALA A 116 4.38 -4.76 4.37
N GLN A 117 4.73 -5.78 3.60
CA GLN A 117 3.95 -7.01 3.53
C GLN A 117 3.98 -7.83 4.83
N PHE A 118 5.03 -7.68 5.63
CA PHE A 118 5.12 -8.39 6.91
C PHE A 118 4.25 -7.77 8.01
N CYS A 119 3.87 -6.50 7.85
CA CYS A 119 3.27 -5.69 8.91
C CYS A 119 1.79 -6.08 9.15
N PRO A 120 1.40 -6.47 10.38
CA PRO A 120 0.03 -6.82 10.70
C PRO A 120 -0.92 -5.63 10.61
N TYR A 121 -0.46 -4.42 10.93
CA TYR A 121 -1.27 -3.19 10.83
C TYR A 121 -1.52 -2.76 9.38
N CYS A 122 -0.63 -3.14 8.45
CA CYS A 122 -0.86 -2.92 7.04
C CYS A 122 -1.98 -3.83 6.49
N ALA A 123 -2.25 -4.97 7.11
CA ALA A 123 -3.23 -5.93 6.62
C ALA A 123 -4.66 -5.34 6.54
N PRO A 124 -5.28 -4.85 7.61
CA PRO A 124 -6.61 -4.23 7.52
C PRO A 124 -6.60 -2.95 6.70
N GLN A 125 -5.49 -2.18 6.73
CA GLN A 125 -5.36 -0.97 5.93
C GLN A 125 -5.36 -1.27 4.42
N ASN A 126 -4.72 -2.35 3.97
CA ASN A 126 -4.73 -2.77 2.58
C ASN A 126 -6.14 -3.19 2.12
N TRP A 127 -6.92 -3.88 2.97
CA TRP A 127 -8.32 -4.16 2.68
C TRP A 127 -9.14 -2.87 2.53
N ALA A 128 -8.99 -1.93 3.45
CA ALA A 128 -9.65 -0.63 3.39
C ALA A 128 -9.27 0.18 2.13
N LEU A 129 -7.97 0.18 1.77
CA LEU A 129 -7.47 0.83 0.55
C LEU A 129 -8.05 0.19 -0.72
N VAL A 130 -8.12 -1.13 -0.81
CA VAL A 130 -8.69 -1.79 -2.00
C VAL A 130 -10.18 -1.50 -2.11
N VAL A 131 -10.94 -1.50 -1.00
CA VAL A 131 -12.35 -1.09 -0.99
C VAL A 131 -12.49 0.35 -1.47
N ALA A 132 -11.77 1.28 -0.88
CA ALA A 132 -11.86 2.70 -1.18
C ALA A 132 -11.47 3.02 -2.63
N LEU A 133 -10.30 2.58 -3.06
CA LEU A 133 -9.78 2.86 -4.40
C LEU A 133 -10.62 2.20 -5.50
N SER A 134 -11.27 1.08 -5.22
CA SER A 134 -12.21 0.46 -6.18
C SER A 134 -13.43 1.32 -6.50
N ARG A 135 -13.70 2.38 -5.72
CA ARG A 135 -14.75 3.38 -6.02
C ARG A 135 -14.33 4.42 -7.05
N PHE A 136 -13.03 4.58 -7.27
CA PHE A 136 -12.46 5.61 -8.14
C PHE A 136 -11.72 5.04 -9.36
N GLY A 137 -11.47 3.73 -9.39
CA GLY A 137 -10.68 3.12 -10.46
C GLY A 137 -10.59 1.62 -10.37
N THR A 138 -9.61 1.06 -11.07
CA THR A 138 -9.45 -0.39 -11.21
C THR A 138 -8.00 -0.80 -10.97
N PHE A 139 -7.83 -1.83 -10.18
CA PHE A 139 -6.53 -2.51 -10.01
C PHE A 139 -6.31 -3.59 -11.07
N THR A 140 -5.05 -3.76 -11.45
CA THR A 140 -4.58 -4.89 -12.24
C THR A 140 -3.37 -5.50 -11.55
N GLY A 141 -3.30 -6.82 -11.46
CA GLY A 141 -2.15 -7.52 -10.88
C GLY A 141 -2.07 -7.46 -9.35
N LEU A 142 -3.18 -7.14 -8.64
CA LEU A 142 -3.23 -7.35 -7.18
C LEU A 142 -2.93 -8.81 -6.86
N THR A 143 -2.20 -9.03 -5.77
CA THR A 143 -1.93 -10.38 -5.25
C THR A 143 -2.41 -10.51 -3.80
N THR A 144 -2.70 -11.72 -3.40
CA THR A 144 -3.03 -12.08 -2.02
C THR A 144 -1.80 -12.62 -1.32
N ILE A 145 -1.58 -12.16 -0.09
CA ILE A 145 -0.46 -12.59 0.75
C ILE A 145 -0.94 -12.82 2.19
N ARG A 146 -0.13 -13.47 2.98
CA ARG A 146 -0.23 -13.46 4.44
C ARG A 146 0.87 -12.58 5.00
N THR A 147 0.58 -11.82 6.07
CA THR A 147 1.62 -11.03 6.74
C THR A 147 2.71 -11.91 7.34
N GLY A 148 3.78 -11.30 7.82
CA GLY A 148 4.77 -12.00 8.62
C GLY A 148 4.19 -12.49 9.95
N ASN A 149 4.90 -13.41 10.59
CA ASN A 149 4.60 -13.76 11.98
C ASN A 149 5.09 -12.63 12.90
N TYR A 150 4.16 -11.86 13.46
CA TYR A 150 4.47 -10.67 14.26
C TYR A 150 3.61 -10.65 15.53
N PRO A 151 4.07 -11.31 16.63
CA PRO A 151 3.30 -11.34 17.88
C PRO A 151 2.89 -9.94 18.35
N PRO A 152 1.68 -9.77 18.92
CA PRO A 152 0.75 -10.84 19.28
C PRO A 152 -0.08 -11.38 18.11
N PHE A 153 -0.01 -10.80 16.92
CA PHE A 153 -0.85 -11.17 15.78
C PHE A 153 -0.30 -12.37 15.01
N PRO A 154 -1.15 -13.36 14.68
CA PRO A 154 -0.78 -14.41 13.74
C PRO A 154 -0.63 -13.82 12.32
N PRO A 155 -0.07 -14.57 11.35
CA PRO A 155 -0.09 -14.16 9.96
C PRO A 155 -1.52 -13.92 9.46
N LEU A 156 -1.80 -12.71 8.94
CA LEU A 156 -3.11 -12.23 8.50
C LEU A 156 -3.23 -12.26 6.98
N ASP A 157 -4.36 -12.67 6.48
CA ASP A 157 -4.69 -12.72 5.06
C ASP A 157 -5.00 -11.29 4.53
N THR A 158 -4.25 -10.83 3.52
CA THR A 158 -4.37 -9.47 3.02
C THR A 158 -3.94 -9.34 1.54
N TRP A 159 -4.04 -8.12 1.02
CA TRP A 159 -3.61 -7.73 -0.32
C TRP A 159 -2.16 -7.24 -0.31
N ALA A 160 -1.46 -7.42 -1.44
CA ALA A 160 -0.20 -6.78 -1.74
C ALA A 160 -0.32 -5.91 -2.99
N PHE A 161 0.27 -4.72 -2.91
CA PHE A 161 0.32 -3.76 -4.01
C PHE A 161 1.59 -3.87 -4.85
N TYR A 162 2.62 -4.55 -4.35
CA TYR A 162 3.87 -4.76 -5.08
C TYR A 162 3.61 -5.52 -6.38
N GLY A 163 4.00 -4.92 -7.51
CA GLY A 163 3.77 -5.48 -8.84
C GLY A 163 2.37 -5.23 -9.42
N SER A 164 1.48 -4.58 -8.67
CA SER A 164 0.18 -4.17 -9.20
C SER A 164 0.25 -2.82 -9.91
N SER A 165 -0.79 -2.51 -10.68
CA SER A 165 -1.04 -1.19 -11.24
C SER A 165 -2.47 -0.74 -10.93
N TYR A 166 -2.68 0.58 -10.96
CA TYR A 166 -3.97 1.19 -10.71
C TYR A 166 -4.29 2.21 -11.78
N ALA A 167 -5.48 2.13 -12.35
CA ALA A 167 -5.98 3.05 -13.37
C ALA A 167 -7.23 3.78 -12.85
N SER A 168 -7.21 5.11 -12.92
CA SER A 168 -8.31 5.97 -12.53
C SER A 168 -8.31 7.26 -13.36
N GLU A 169 -9.50 7.81 -13.61
CA GLU A 169 -9.65 9.14 -14.20
C GLU A 169 -9.43 10.26 -13.16
N TYR A 170 -9.60 9.97 -11.87
CA TYR A 170 -9.69 10.94 -10.78
C TYR A 170 -8.38 11.16 -10.04
N LEU A 171 -7.60 10.11 -9.85
CA LEU A 171 -6.39 10.15 -9.02
C LEU A 171 -5.32 9.19 -9.50
N ALA A 172 -4.10 9.36 -9.02
CA ALA A 172 -3.02 8.39 -9.11
C ALA A 172 -2.81 7.73 -7.75
N PHE A 173 -2.72 6.40 -7.71
CA PHE A 173 -2.31 5.66 -6.52
C PHE A 173 -0.85 5.22 -6.65
N VAL A 174 -0.03 5.56 -5.67
CA VAL A 174 1.43 5.32 -5.68
C VAL A 174 1.80 4.54 -4.43
N PRO A 175 1.67 3.21 -4.47
CA PRO A 175 2.08 2.37 -3.35
C PRO A 175 3.58 2.10 -3.37
N VAL A 176 4.19 2.11 -2.19
CA VAL A 176 5.54 1.63 -1.93
C VAL A 176 5.50 0.62 -0.79
N GLU A 177 5.59 -0.65 -1.12
CA GLU A 177 5.79 -1.71 -0.14
C GLU A 177 7.28 -1.94 0.05
N GLN A 178 7.83 -1.47 1.16
CA GLN A 178 9.28 -1.44 1.37
C GLN A 178 9.87 -2.83 1.58
N ARG A 179 9.13 -3.74 2.21
CA ARG A 179 9.61 -5.07 2.58
C ARG A 179 8.55 -6.15 2.35
N SER A 180 9.02 -7.35 2.02
CA SER A 180 8.17 -8.52 1.87
C SER A 180 7.78 -9.13 3.24
N ASN A 181 6.99 -10.18 3.19
CA ASN A 181 6.69 -11.06 4.33
C ASN A 181 7.70 -12.21 4.49
N VAL A 182 8.76 -12.25 3.66
CA VAL A 182 9.78 -13.31 3.68
C VAL A 182 10.98 -12.86 4.49
N LEU A 183 11.28 -13.59 5.56
CA LEU A 183 12.49 -13.40 6.36
C LEU A 183 13.73 -13.80 5.54
N VAL A 184 14.74 -12.95 5.53
CA VAL A 184 16.06 -13.23 4.92
C VAL A 184 17.10 -13.65 5.95
N SER A 185 16.81 -13.42 7.23
CA SER A 185 17.60 -13.92 8.35
C SER A 185 16.64 -14.42 9.40
N PRO A 186 16.71 -15.70 9.81
CA PRO A 186 15.91 -16.20 10.93
C PRO A 186 16.41 -15.54 12.22
N SER A 187 15.64 -14.60 12.73
CA SER A 187 15.81 -14.13 14.10
C SER A 187 14.87 -14.91 14.99
N ALA A 188 15.36 -15.38 16.13
CA ALA A 188 14.54 -15.99 17.16
C ALA A 188 13.46 -15.02 17.72
N ASN A 189 13.58 -13.74 17.39
CA ASN A 189 12.64 -12.69 17.80
C ASN A 189 12.27 -11.83 16.57
N PRO A 190 11.15 -12.12 15.89
CA PRO A 190 10.71 -11.40 14.69
C PRO A 190 10.53 -9.88 14.89
N GLY A 191 10.34 -9.42 16.12
CA GLY A 191 10.19 -8.00 16.47
C GLY A 191 11.52 -7.26 16.69
N LYS A 192 12.61 -7.96 16.96
CA LYS A 192 13.93 -7.35 17.19
C LYS A 192 14.96 -7.94 16.24
N GLY A 193 15.35 -7.15 15.21
CA GLY A 193 16.42 -7.50 14.28
C GLY A 193 16.05 -8.50 13.18
N ALA A 194 14.76 -8.83 13.03
CA ALA A 194 14.31 -9.63 11.89
C ALA A 194 14.44 -8.83 10.61
N SER A 195 15.17 -9.37 9.64
CA SER A 195 15.32 -8.76 8.33
C SER A 195 14.38 -9.39 7.33
N TYR A 196 13.40 -8.63 6.84
CA TYR A 196 12.55 -9.00 5.73
C TYR A 196 13.17 -8.56 4.40
N ARG A 197 12.96 -9.35 3.35
CA ARG A 197 13.45 -9.03 2.01
C ARG A 197 13.00 -7.64 1.57
N VAL A 198 13.93 -6.82 1.09
CA VAL A 198 13.61 -5.52 0.50
C VAL A 198 12.88 -5.72 -0.82
N LEU A 199 11.75 -5.05 -1.00
CA LEU A 199 10.98 -5.00 -2.24
C LEU A 199 11.20 -3.67 -2.98
N GLN A 200 10.87 -2.56 -2.32
CA GLN A 200 10.95 -1.24 -2.91
C GLN A 200 11.69 -0.29 -1.99
N LYS A 201 12.32 0.71 -2.57
CA LYS A 201 12.93 1.83 -1.85
C LYS A 201 12.19 3.10 -2.19
N LEU A 202 11.95 3.93 -1.18
CA LEU A 202 11.45 5.28 -1.39
C LEU A 202 12.44 6.08 -2.23
N THR A 203 11.96 6.81 -3.22
CA THR A 203 12.75 7.86 -3.89
C THR A 203 13.12 8.95 -2.89
N PRO A 204 14.13 9.80 -3.16
CA PRO A 204 14.46 10.91 -2.26
C PRO A 204 13.28 11.82 -1.95
N ALA A 205 12.43 12.13 -2.93
CA ALA A 205 11.24 12.95 -2.75
C ALA A 205 10.18 12.27 -1.86
N GLN A 206 9.90 10.98 -2.10
CA GLN A 206 8.97 10.20 -1.27
C GLN A 206 9.47 10.09 0.17
N ARG A 207 10.77 9.88 0.36
CA ARG A 207 11.37 9.83 1.69
C ARG A 207 11.27 11.18 2.42
N ALA A 208 11.46 12.29 1.69
CA ALA A 208 11.31 13.62 2.27
C ALA A 208 9.88 13.87 2.78
N ILE A 209 8.87 13.47 2.02
CA ILE A 209 7.45 13.55 2.41
C ILE A 209 7.20 12.64 3.63
N PHE A 210 7.59 11.38 3.54
CA PHE A 210 7.38 10.41 4.61
C PHE A 210 8.01 10.88 5.92
N ASN A 211 9.30 11.27 5.91
CA ASN A 211 10.00 11.75 7.11
C ASN A 211 9.45 13.06 7.65
N LYS A 212 8.87 13.92 6.78
CA LYS A 212 8.26 15.19 7.21
C LYS A 212 7.06 14.98 8.11
N TYR A 213 6.23 13.98 7.79
CA TYR A 213 4.96 13.76 8.45
C TYR A 213 4.98 12.58 9.43
N ASP A 214 5.95 11.69 9.29
CA ASP A 214 6.17 10.57 10.19
C ASP A 214 7.66 10.39 10.48
N SER A 215 8.13 11.06 11.54
CA SER A 215 9.53 10.97 11.99
C SER A 215 9.90 9.57 12.49
N GLY A 216 8.93 8.77 12.91
CA GLY A 216 9.11 7.38 13.34
C GLY A 216 9.24 6.41 12.16
N ASN A 217 8.90 6.84 10.96
CA ASN A 217 8.86 6.00 9.75
C ASN A 217 8.01 4.74 9.93
N ALA A 218 6.89 4.89 10.66
CA ALA A 218 5.96 3.81 10.91
C ALA A 218 5.12 3.48 9.66
N VAL A 219 4.69 2.23 9.56
CA VAL A 219 3.79 1.79 8.48
C VAL A 219 2.57 1.10 9.08
N PRO A 220 1.40 1.27 8.44
CA PRO A 220 1.11 1.95 7.17
C PRO A 220 1.06 3.48 7.29
N PHE A 221 1.42 4.16 6.22
CA PHE A 221 1.33 5.61 6.04
C PHE A 221 0.60 5.92 4.74
N ILE A 222 -0.30 6.90 4.75
CA ILE A 222 -0.97 7.38 3.54
C ILE A 222 -0.92 8.92 3.52
N ASP A 223 -0.52 9.47 2.37
CA ASP A 223 -0.61 10.90 2.08
C ASP A 223 -1.63 11.13 0.96
N PHE A 224 -2.60 11.97 1.21
CA PHE A 224 -3.63 12.38 0.28
C PHE A 224 -3.27 13.76 -0.30
N GLY A 225 -2.48 13.77 -1.36
CA GLY A 225 -2.16 14.97 -2.12
C GLY A 225 -1.37 16.03 -1.35
N ASN A 226 -0.65 15.67 -0.29
CA ASN A 226 0.05 16.59 0.61
C ASN A 226 -0.91 17.59 1.30
N LYS A 227 -2.16 17.15 1.53
CA LYS A 227 -3.23 17.91 2.20
C LYS A 227 -3.69 17.25 3.49
N VAL A 228 -3.73 15.92 3.48
CA VAL A 228 -4.11 15.10 4.63
C VAL A 228 -3.17 13.90 4.70
N VAL A 229 -2.78 13.51 5.89
CA VAL A 229 -2.04 12.26 6.13
C VAL A 229 -2.82 11.37 7.09
N LEU A 230 -2.65 10.08 6.92
CA LEU A 230 -3.15 9.07 7.82
C LEU A 230 -1.97 8.19 8.25
N LEU A 231 -1.70 8.17 9.56
CA LEU A 231 -0.62 7.40 10.16
C LEU A 231 -1.23 6.17 10.87
N GLY A 232 -0.68 4.99 10.57
CA GLY A 232 -1.21 3.75 11.13
C GLY A 232 -2.46 3.22 10.41
N THR A 233 -3.22 2.39 11.08
CA THR A 233 -4.36 1.68 10.49
C THR A 233 -5.70 2.18 11.04
N GLY A 234 -6.70 2.23 10.17
CA GLY A 234 -8.08 2.58 10.55
C GLY A 234 -8.89 1.43 11.15
N ALA A 235 -8.37 0.20 11.14
CA ALA A 235 -9.04 -0.97 11.73
C ALA A 235 -8.02 -1.85 12.46
N SER A 236 -8.42 -2.50 13.55
CA SER A 236 -7.55 -3.40 14.31
C SER A 236 -7.11 -4.61 13.48
N PRO A 237 -5.84 -5.03 13.55
CA PRO A 237 -5.40 -6.30 12.98
C PRO A 237 -6.24 -7.50 13.45
N SER A 238 -6.73 -7.48 14.70
CA SER A 238 -7.58 -8.55 15.24
C SER A 238 -8.89 -8.75 14.47
N THR A 239 -9.35 -7.75 13.72
CA THR A 239 -10.52 -7.89 12.82
C THR A 239 -10.33 -8.99 11.77
N LEU A 240 -9.08 -9.30 11.43
CA LEU A 240 -8.73 -10.28 10.39
C LEU A 240 -8.26 -11.62 10.94
N GLU A 241 -8.08 -11.73 12.26
CA GLU A 241 -7.60 -12.97 12.88
C GLU A 241 -8.52 -14.15 12.56
N HIS A 242 -7.90 -15.27 12.21
CA HIS A 242 -8.60 -16.52 11.89
C HIS A 242 -9.56 -16.45 10.66
N MET A 243 -9.47 -15.36 9.86
CA MET A 243 -10.26 -15.22 8.64
C MET A 243 -9.40 -15.46 7.40
N THR A 244 -9.96 -16.19 6.45
CA THR A 244 -9.40 -16.31 5.10
C THR A 244 -9.80 -15.13 4.22
N TRP A 245 -9.07 -14.88 3.12
CA TRP A 245 -9.44 -13.84 2.13
C TRP A 245 -10.92 -13.89 1.74
N SER A 246 -11.45 -15.08 1.48
CA SER A 246 -12.85 -15.25 1.08
C SER A 246 -13.83 -14.89 2.20
N GLN A 247 -13.50 -15.20 3.46
CA GLN A 247 -14.30 -14.84 4.61
C GLN A 247 -14.29 -13.33 4.85
N ILE A 248 -13.12 -12.69 4.73
CA ILE A 248 -12.99 -11.24 4.85
C ILE A 248 -13.83 -10.55 3.75
N ALA A 249 -13.64 -10.95 2.49
CA ALA A 249 -14.41 -10.39 1.38
C ALA A 249 -15.93 -10.56 1.56
N ALA A 250 -16.37 -11.73 2.03
CA ALA A 250 -17.79 -11.98 2.33
C ALA A 250 -18.31 -11.17 3.52
N ALA A 251 -17.43 -10.81 4.47
CA ALA A 251 -17.81 -10.00 5.64
C ALA A 251 -18.07 -8.53 5.26
N LEU A 252 -17.40 -8.00 4.21
CA LEU A 252 -17.53 -6.58 3.83
C LEU A 252 -18.97 -6.11 3.55
N ALA A 253 -19.84 -7.00 3.08
CA ALA A 253 -21.26 -6.68 2.88
C ALA A 253 -22.14 -6.94 4.11
N ARG A 254 -21.55 -7.21 5.27
CA ARG A 254 -22.22 -7.59 6.52
C ARG A 254 -21.70 -6.76 7.69
N PRO A 255 -22.41 -6.73 8.84
CA PRO A 255 -21.94 -5.98 10.03
C PRO A 255 -20.51 -6.32 10.48
N ALA A 256 -20.07 -7.57 10.31
CA ALA A 256 -18.70 -8.00 10.64
C ALA A 256 -17.61 -7.29 9.83
N GLY A 257 -17.94 -6.74 8.65
CA GLY A 257 -17.03 -5.95 7.83
C GLY A 257 -16.96 -4.46 8.20
N ALA A 258 -17.83 -4.01 9.12
CA ALA A 258 -17.94 -2.59 9.47
C ALA A 258 -16.60 -1.94 9.85
N PRO A 259 -15.69 -2.55 10.63
CA PRO A 259 -14.40 -1.91 10.94
C PRO A 259 -13.57 -1.61 9.69
N ILE A 260 -13.54 -2.51 8.72
CA ILE A 260 -12.81 -2.30 7.45
C ILE A 260 -13.52 -1.25 6.58
N LEU A 261 -14.87 -1.27 6.54
CA LEU A 261 -15.63 -0.27 5.79
C LEU A 261 -15.47 1.12 6.40
N THR A 262 -15.54 1.26 7.72
CA THR A 262 -15.29 2.54 8.40
C THR A 262 -13.89 3.08 8.05
N ALA A 263 -12.86 2.24 8.08
CA ALA A 263 -11.52 2.64 7.67
C ALA A 263 -11.49 3.06 6.18
N ALA A 264 -12.21 2.35 5.31
CA ALA A 264 -12.33 2.69 3.89
C ALA A 264 -13.08 4.02 3.69
N ASP A 265 -14.10 4.31 4.48
CA ASP A 265 -14.92 5.52 4.39
C ASP A 265 -14.10 6.79 4.67
N PHE A 266 -13.22 6.76 5.67
CA PHE A 266 -12.28 7.85 5.89
C PHE A 266 -11.29 8.04 4.73
N ILE A 267 -10.86 6.95 4.09
CA ILE A 267 -10.03 7.02 2.88
C ILE A 267 -10.84 7.62 1.72
N ILE A 268 -12.07 7.16 1.49
CA ILE A 268 -12.97 7.67 0.45
C ILE A 268 -13.23 9.17 0.66
N ALA A 269 -13.55 9.60 1.89
CA ALA A 269 -13.79 11.00 2.21
C ALA A 269 -12.59 11.90 1.85
N ASN A 270 -11.37 11.48 2.22
CA ASN A 270 -10.16 12.22 1.86
C ASN A 270 -9.90 12.24 0.34
N ILE A 271 -10.20 11.15 -0.36
CA ILE A 271 -10.13 11.12 -1.83
C ILE A 271 -11.19 12.04 -2.44
N CYS A 272 -12.40 12.08 -1.89
CA CYS A 272 -13.47 12.98 -2.36
C CYS A 272 -13.04 14.45 -2.26
N GLN A 273 -12.41 14.86 -1.15
CA GLN A 273 -11.84 16.21 -1.03
C GLN A 273 -10.78 16.49 -2.13
N LEU A 274 -9.91 15.53 -2.43
CA LEU A 274 -8.88 15.68 -3.47
C LEU A 274 -9.45 15.78 -4.87
N THR A 275 -10.55 15.07 -5.16
CA THR A 275 -11.13 14.96 -6.50
C THR A 275 -12.26 15.95 -6.76
N GLY A 276 -12.53 16.86 -5.79
CA GLY A 276 -13.66 17.78 -5.86
C GLY A 276 -15.00 17.05 -5.85
N ASN A 277 -15.14 16.06 -5.00
CA ASN A 277 -16.32 15.22 -4.80
C ASN A 277 -16.76 14.44 -6.06
N ARG A 278 -15.78 13.93 -6.82
CA ARG A 278 -16.02 13.10 -8.01
C ARG A 278 -15.37 11.73 -7.92
N PRO A 279 -16.05 10.64 -8.37
CA PRO A 279 -17.42 10.61 -8.88
C PRO A 279 -18.45 10.75 -7.75
N ALA A 280 -19.62 11.33 -8.06
CA ALA A 280 -20.69 11.50 -7.07
C ALA A 280 -21.20 10.17 -6.49
N SER A 281 -21.08 9.07 -7.24
CA SER A 281 -21.44 7.72 -6.79
C SER A 281 -20.58 7.21 -5.63
N ALA A 282 -19.34 7.69 -5.50
CA ALA A 282 -18.46 7.37 -4.38
C ALA A 282 -18.54 8.44 -3.27
N CYS A 283 -18.73 9.71 -3.65
CA CYS A 283 -18.72 10.86 -2.74
C CYS A 283 -20.16 11.22 -2.31
N THR A 284 -20.85 10.26 -1.68
CA THR A 284 -22.20 10.44 -1.15
C THR A 284 -22.24 11.46 0.00
N ALA A 285 -23.43 11.89 0.42
CA ALA A 285 -23.58 12.81 1.56
C ALA A 285 -23.02 12.19 2.86
N ASP A 286 -23.25 10.88 3.07
CA ASP A 286 -22.75 10.18 4.26
C ASP A 286 -21.22 10.15 4.29
N ILE A 287 -20.56 9.85 3.16
CA ILE A 287 -19.10 9.91 3.04
C ILE A 287 -18.56 11.31 3.27
N ARG A 288 -19.18 12.33 2.65
CA ARG A 288 -18.71 13.72 2.82
C ARG A 288 -18.86 14.25 4.25
N SER A 289 -19.75 13.66 5.05
CA SER A 289 -19.85 14.02 6.48
C SER A 289 -18.60 13.66 7.29
N LEU A 290 -17.73 12.79 6.74
CA LEU A 290 -16.44 12.39 7.34
C LEU A 290 -15.26 13.25 6.85
N GLU A 291 -15.49 14.19 5.94
CA GLU A 291 -14.45 15.09 5.47
C GLU A 291 -13.95 15.96 6.61
N LEU A 292 -12.64 16.16 6.66
CA LEU A 292 -12.09 17.11 7.62
C LEU A 292 -12.60 18.53 7.31
N PRO A 293 -12.98 19.35 8.32
CA PRO A 293 -13.38 20.73 8.09
C PRO A 293 -12.25 21.51 7.38
N SER A 294 -12.63 22.43 6.47
CA SER A 294 -11.70 23.25 5.67
C SER A 294 -10.89 24.24 6.52
#